data_2c43323b19605da3e5bd9c2299300a43
#
_entry.id   2c43323b19605da3e5bd9c2299300a43
#
_cell.length_a   1.000
_cell.length_b   1.000
_cell.length_c   1.000
_cell.angle_alpha   90.00
_cell.angle_beta   90.00
_cell.angle_gamma   90.00
#
_symmetry.space_group_name_H-M   'P 1'
#
loop_
_entity.id
_entity.type
_entity.pdbx_description
1 polymer ?
#
loop_
_entity_poly.entity_id
_entity_poly.type
_entity_poly.pdbx_seq_one_letter_code
_entity_poly.pdbx_strand_id
1 'polypeptide(L)'
;MNMKRVNRLLNRIVILPLIFSYCFAADPTQSLSEIEAQMLALLSQHADQSMHYKLLNSRLREKNALWEPFQEALENVGEAEYMRLSELIVEKSISELQESVNSGELSYEELVTFYIYRIRKLESDDGRFINGVISLNPAAIERARQLDEIQLKSEGRHKNSIFGIPVLLKDNIGFAGIPTTAGAAALIGNHTNNAFITDRLVEQGAIVLGKANLSEWAYFFCRDCPSGYSAVGGQTLNPYGRLDFGTGGSSSGSGASIAANYAAVAVGS
;
A
#
# COMPACT_ATOMS: atom_id res chain seq x y z
N MET A 1 -68.32 27.31 -35.46
CA MET A 1 -67.90 26.47 -36.60
C MET A 1 -66.41 26.38 -36.61
N ASN A 2 -65.96 25.20 -36.31
CA ASN A 2 -64.57 24.60 -36.32
C ASN A 2 -63.32 25.35 -35.83
N MET A 3 -63.07 24.96 -34.63
CA MET A 3 -61.69 24.98 -34.00
C MET A 3 -60.77 23.93 -34.59
N LYS A 4 -59.52 24.30 -34.82
CA LYS A 4 -58.43 23.32 -34.85
C LYS A 4 -57.36 23.74 -33.83
N ARG A 5 -57.32 22.99 -32.72
CA ARG A 5 -56.24 23.01 -31.76
C ARG A 5 -55.01 22.38 -32.40
N VAL A 6 -53.88 23.10 -32.38
CA VAL A 6 -52.54 22.53 -32.66
C VAL A 6 -51.84 22.32 -31.33
N ASN A 7 -51.69 21.08 -30.94
CA ASN A 7 -50.86 20.64 -29.80
C ASN A 7 -49.38 20.78 -30.18
N ARG A 8 -48.68 21.66 -29.49
CA ARG A 8 -47.19 21.63 -29.48
C ARG A 8 -46.73 20.65 -28.42
N LEU A 9 -46.27 19.48 -28.82
CA LEU A 9 -45.49 18.56 -28.02
C LEU A 9 -44.07 19.14 -27.87
N LEU A 10 -43.76 19.62 -26.67
CA LEU A 10 -42.42 19.94 -26.24
C LEU A 10 -41.69 18.63 -25.92
N ASN A 11 -40.86 18.16 -26.83
CA ASN A 11 -39.89 17.13 -26.55
C ASN A 11 -38.86 17.68 -25.55
N ARG A 12 -39.00 17.33 -24.27
CA ARG A 12 -37.91 17.44 -23.28
C ARG A 12 -36.95 16.29 -23.52
N ILE A 13 -35.84 16.59 -24.19
CA ILE A 13 -34.68 15.70 -24.22
C ILE A 13 -34.08 15.75 -22.82
N VAL A 14 -34.33 14.70 -22.03
CA VAL A 14 -33.61 14.44 -20.78
C VAL A 14 -32.24 13.87 -21.20
N ILE A 15 -31.22 14.73 -21.19
CA ILE A 15 -29.85 14.28 -21.29
C ILE A 15 -29.51 13.66 -19.93
N LEU A 16 -29.58 12.32 -19.83
CA LEU A 16 -28.98 11.57 -18.75
C LEU A 16 -27.48 11.69 -18.92
N PRO A 17 -26.72 12.16 -17.90
CA PRO A 17 -25.29 12.01 -17.95
C PRO A 17 -24.97 10.51 -17.84
N LEU A 18 -24.51 9.93 -18.95
CA LEU A 18 -23.84 8.65 -18.95
C LEU A 18 -22.56 8.82 -18.13
N ILE A 19 -22.64 8.52 -16.84
CA ILE A 19 -21.45 8.29 -16.03
C ILE A 19 -20.82 7.00 -16.57
N PHE A 20 -19.90 7.15 -17.51
CA PHE A 20 -19.00 6.08 -17.87
C PHE A 20 -18.10 5.83 -16.65
N SER A 21 -18.49 4.86 -15.81
CA SER A 21 -17.51 4.16 -14.95
C SER A 21 -16.51 3.51 -15.90
N TYR A 22 -15.39 4.17 -16.13
CA TYR A 22 -14.23 3.53 -16.75
C TYR A 22 -13.67 2.51 -15.77
N CYS A 23 -14.29 1.32 -15.71
CA CYS A 23 -13.59 0.14 -15.29
C CYS A 23 -12.52 -0.12 -16.36
N PHE A 24 -11.28 0.29 -16.12
CA PHE A 24 -10.14 -0.21 -16.88
C PHE A 24 -10.00 -1.70 -16.58
N ALA A 25 -10.68 -2.54 -17.36
CA ALA A 25 -10.22 -3.91 -17.52
C ALA A 25 -8.90 -3.80 -18.28
N ALA A 26 -7.76 -4.02 -17.59
CA ALA A 26 -6.47 -4.02 -18.25
C ALA A 26 -6.52 -5.00 -19.43
N ASP A 27 -6.21 -4.51 -20.61
CA ASP A 27 -5.98 -5.38 -21.76
C ASP A 27 -4.71 -6.19 -21.45
N PRO A 28 -4.78 -7.52 -21.35
CA PRO A 28 -3.64 -8.34 -20.98
C PRO A 28 -2.49 -8.25 -22.00
N THR A 29 -2.70 -7.59 -23.14
CA THR A 29 -1.68 -7.39 -24.16
C THR A 29 -0.95 -6.04 -24.03
N GLN A 30 -1.42 -5.11 -23.18
CA GLN A 30 -0.77 -3.81 -22.96
C GLN A 30 0.47 -3.94 -22.07
N SER A 31 1.55 -3.29 -22.45
CA SER A 31 2.75 -3.19 -21.62
C SER A 31 2.53 -2.23 -20.44
N LEU A 32 3.23 -2.43 -19.32
CA LEU A 32 3.19 -1.53 -18.15
C LEU A 32 3.46 -0.07 -18.54
N SER A 33 4.35 0.16 -19.52
CA SER A 33 4.64 1.50 -20.03
C SER A 33 3.45 2.16 -20.74
N GLU A 34 2.61 1.38 -21.41
CA GLU A 34 1.41 1.89 -22.09
C GLU A 34 0.31 2.25 -21.08
N ILE A 35 0.11 1.44 -20.07
CA ILE A 35 -0.84 1.72 -18.98
C ILE A 35 -0.39 2.97 -18.19
N GLU A 36 0.89 3.07 -17.88
CA GLU A 36 1.44 4.26 -17.24
C GLU A 36 1.20 5.51 -18.09
N ALA A 37 1.46 5.44 -19.39
CA ALA A 37 1.25 6.55 -20.31
C ALA A 37 -0.22 6.98 -20.37
N GLN A 38 -1.16 6.03 -20.41
CA GLN A 38 -2.59 6.33 -20.38
C GLN A 38 -3.01 7.00 -19.08
N MET A 39 -2.56 6.49 -17.92
CA MET A 39 -2.85 7.11 -16.62
C MET A 39 -2.28 8.52 -16.54
N LEU A 40 -1.05 8.75 -16.99
CA LEU A 40 -0.43 10.08 -17.01
C LEU A 40 -1.16 11.05 -17.93
N ALA A 41 -1.66 10.58 -19.09
CA ALA A 41 -2.46 11.40 -20.00
C ALA A 41 -3.78 11.85 -19.36
N LEU A 42 -4.46 10.96 -18.59
CA LEU A 42 -5.66 11.33 -17.84
C LEU A 42 -5.34 12.31 -16.71
N LEU A 43 -4.30 12.05 -15.94
CA LEU A 43 -3.86 12.89 -14.82
C LEU A 43 -3.41 14.28 -15.29
N SER A 44 -2.85 14.41 -16.49
CA SER A 44 -2.46 15.71 -17.05
C SER A 44 -3.66 16.64 -17.33
N GLN A 45 -4.87 16.09 -17.37
CA GLN A 45 -6.13 16.84 -17.57
C GLN A 45 -6.90 17.03 -16.25
N HIS A 46 -6.37 16.57 -15.13
CA HIS A 46 -7.03 16.69 -13.84
C HIS A 46 -7.18 18.16 -13.43
N ALA A 47 -8.32 18.50 -12.79
CA ALA A 47 -8.61 19.88 -12.36
C ALA A 47 -7.63 20.38 -11.29
N ASP A 48 -7.16 19.49 -10.42
CA ASP A 48 -6.10 19.79 -9.45
C ASP A 48 -4.73 19.55 -10.09
N GLN A 49 -3.98 20.63 -10.29
CA GLN A 49 -2.65 20.59 -10.91
C GLN A 49 -1.63 19.78 -10.08
N SER A 50 -1.84 19.59 -8.78
CA SER A 50 -0.98 18.74 -7.96
C SER A 50 -1.04 17.26 -8.35
N MET A 51 -2.06 16.87 -9.13
CA MET A 51 -2.23 15.54 -9.72
C MET A 51 -1.56 15.40 -11.10
N HIS A 52 -0.95 16.44 -11.65
CA HIS A 52 -0.24 16.37 -12.94
C HIS A 52 1.10 15.64 -12.78
N TYR A 53 1.04 14.34 -12.50
CA TYR A 53 2.23 13.51 -12.32
C TYR A 53 2.99 13.32 -13.64
N LYS A 54 4.31 13.16 -13.56
CA LYS A 54 5.19 12.93 -14.71
C LYS A 54 5.63 11.48 -14.86
N LEU A 55 5.67 10.77 -13.74
CA LEU A 55 6.03 9.36 -13.65
C LEU A 55 5.15 8.70 -12.57
N LEU A 56 4.74 7.47 -12.79
CA LEU A 56 4.06 6.67 -11.77
C LEU A 56 5.00 5.62 -11.17
N ASN A 57 5.70 4.88 -12.02
CA ASN A 57 6.57 3.80 -11.57
C ASN A 57 8.03 4.26 -11.43
N SER A 58 8.73 3.70 -10.47
CA SER A 58 10.18 3.88 -10.33
C SER A 58 10.91 3.41 -11.58
N ARG A 59 11.97 4.13 -11.99
CA ARG A 59 12.91 3.71 -13.05
C ARG A 59 14.18 3.09 -12.49
N LEU A 60 14.27 2.99 -11.16
CA LEU A 60 15.47 2.50 -10.46
C LEU A 60 15.29 1.09 -9.91
N ARG A 61 14.06 0.58 -9.92
CA ARG A 61 13.74 -0.68 -9.26
C ARG A 61 12.60 -1.40 -9.97
N GLU A 62 12.83 -2.69 -10.21
CA GLU A 62 11.78 -3.59 -10.66
C GLU A 62 10.83 -3.91 -9.50
N LYS A 63 9.53 -3.71 -9.71
CA LYS A 63 8.52 -3.92 -8.67
C LYS A 63 8.54 -5.35 -8.14
N ASN A 64 8.78 -6.35 -8.99
CA ASN A 64 8.83 -7.76 -8.61
C ASN A 64 9.94 -8.08 -7.59
N ALA A 65 11.01 -7.29 -7.55
CA ALA A 65 12.08 -7.44 -6.56
C ALA A 65 11.60 -7.27 -5.10
N LEU A 66 10.42 -6.65 -4.88
CA LEU A 66 9.87 -6.48 -3.53
C LEU A 66 9.50 -7.81 -2.87
N TRP A 67 8.94 -8.76 -3.63
CA TRP A 67 8.44 -10.04 -3.11
C TRP A 67 9.24 -11.25 -3.56
N GLU A 68 10.30 -11.05 -4.34
CA GLU A 68 11.22 -12.12 -4.74
C GLU A 68 11.73 -12.95 -3.55
N PRO A 69 12.13 -12.35 -2.39
CA PRO A 69 12.59 -13.12 -1.23
C PRO A 69 11.54 -14.02 -0.58
N PHE A 70 10.27 -13.85 -0.94
CA PHE A 70 9.14 -14.55 -0.30
C PHE A 70 8.44 -15.55 -1.22
N GLN A 71 9.00 -15.85 -2.39
CA GLN A 71 8.33 -16.69 -3.41
C GLN A 71 7.83 -18.01 -2.83
N GLU A 72 8.69 -18.76 -2.12
CA GLU A 72 8.33 -20.05 -1.52
C GLU A 72 7.15 -19.92 -0.53
N ALA A 73 7.17 -18.93 0.35
CA ALA A 73 6.08 -18.72 1.30
C ALA A 73 4.78 -18.31 0.62
N LEU A 74 4.87 -17.51 -0.45
CA LEU A 74 3.71 -16.99 -1.16
C LEU A 74 3.08 -18.00 -2.14
N GLU A 75 3.82 -19.01 -2.62
CA GLU A 75 3.30 -20.09 -3.45
C GLU A 75 2.31 -20.96 -2.69
N ASN A 76 2.44 -21.06 -1.38
CA ASN A 76 1.54 -21.82 -0.51
C ASN A 76 0.23 -21.09 -0.19
N VAL A 77 0.11 -19.81 -0.51
CA VAL A 77 -1.12 -19.02 -0.27
C VAL A 77 -1.99 -19.04 -1.51
N GLY A 78 -2.97 -19.95 -1.52
CA GLY A 78 -4.01 -19.99 -2.55
C GLY A 78 -5.14 -18.98 -2.31
N GLU A 79 -6.02 -18.80 -3.30
CA GLU A 79 -7.14 -17.84 -3.20
C GLU A 79 -8.09 -18.17 -2.03
N ALA A 80 -8.36 -19.45 -1.75
CA ALA A 80 -9.21 -19.86 -0.62
C ALA A 80 -8.60 -19.45 0.73
N GLU A 81 -7.29 -19.62 0.89
CA GLU A 81 -6.57 -19.23 2.10
C GLU A 81 -6.49 -17.71 2.24
N TYR A 82 -6.24 -17.01 1.14
CA TYR A 82 -6.29 -15.54 1.13
C TYR A 82 -7.66 -15.01 1.58
N MET A 83 -8.76 -15.63 1.11
CA MET A 83 -10.12 -15.23 1.52
C MET A 83 -10.37 -15.51 3.01
N ARG A 84 -9.99 -16.70 3.50
CA ARG A 84 -10.09 -17.04 4.94
C ARG A 84 -9.36 -16.01 5.82
N LEU A 85 -8.09 -15.74 5.48
CA LEU A 85 -7.27 -14.78 6.23
C LEU A 85 -7.81 -13.35 6.10
N SER A 86 -8.39 -12.98 4.96
CA SER A 86 -8.99 -11.66 4.76
C SER A 86 -10.11 -11.38 5.78
N GLU A 87 -10.93 -12.34 6.12
CA GLU A 87 -12.02 -12.20 7.10
C GLU A 87 -11.47 -11.95 8.53
N LEU A 88 -10.31 -12.52 8.83
CA LEU A 88 -9.65 -12.40 10.13
C LEU A 88 -8.78 -11.14 10.27
N ILE A 89 -8.34 -10.53 9.15
CA ILE A 89 -7.26 -9.53 9.16
C ILE A 89 -7.71 -8.17 8.62
N VAL A 90 -8.48 -8.14 7.51
CA VAL A 90 -8.82 -6.87 6.84
C VAL A 90 -9.72 -6.03 7.73
N GLU A 91 -9.39 -4.73 7.87
CA GLU A 91 -10.11 -3.76 8.73
C GLU A 91 -10.14 -4.12 10.23
N LYS A 92 -9.27 -5.05 10.68
CA LYS A 92 -9.20 -5.41 12.09
C LYS A 92 -8.27 -4.47 12.86
N SER A 93 -8.68 -4.10 14.05
CA SER A 93 -7.85 -3.41 15.03
C SER A 93 -6.74 -4.33 15.58
N ILE A 94 -5.68 -3.74 16.15
CA ILE A 94 -4.64 -4.52 16.84
C ILE A 94 -5.23 -5.44 17.90
N SER A 95 -6.23 -4.98 18.66
CA SER A 95 -6.86 -5.79 19.70
C SER A 95 -7.58 -7.01 19.13
N GLU A 96 -8.29 -6.87 18.01
CA GLU A 96 -8.96 -7.98 17.33
C GLU A 96 -7.95 -8.97 16.75
N LEU A 97 -6.87 -8.49 16.11
CA LEU A 97 -5.79 -9.34 15.62
C LEU A 97 -5.14 -10.14 16.76
N GLN A 98 -4.86 -9.49 17.89
CA GLN A 98 -4.33 -10.16 19.08
C GLN A 98 -5.32 -11.18 19.67
N GLU A 99 -6.62 -10.93 19.61
CA GLU A 99 -7.64 -11.87 20.04
C GLU A 99 -7.65 -13.11 19.15
N SER A 100 -7.63 -12.95 17.83
CA SER A 100 -7.53 -14.07 16.87
C SER A 100 -6.26 -14.91 17.06
N VAL A 101 -5.12 -14.27 17.35
CA VAL A 101 -3.89 -15.01 17.66
C VAL A 101 -3.99 -15.73 19.02
N ASN A 102 -4.56 -15.10 20.04
CA ASN A 102 -4.72 -15.71 21.34
C ASN A 102 -5.73 -16.88 21.36
N SER A 103 -6.73 -16.86 20.46
CA SER A 103 -7.68 -17.96 20.27
C SER A 103 -7.11 -19.12 19.44
N GLY A 104 -6.00 -18.90 18.74
CA GLY A 104 -5.39 -19.87 17.83
C GLY A 104 -6.05 -19.92 16.44
N GLU A 105 -6.92 -18.95 16.12
CA GLU A 105 -7.51 -18.80 14.77
C GLU A 105 -6.54 -18.20 13.76
N LEU A 106 -5.52 -17.47 14.24
CA LEU A 106 -4.50 -16.80 13.47
C LEU A 106 -3.13 -16.99 14.12
N SER A 107 -2.05 -17.13 13.34
CA SER A 107 -0.68 -17.01 13.79
C SER A 107 -0.04 -15.70 13.33
N TYR A 108 1.06 -15.28 13.94
CA TYR A 108 1.83 -14.14 13.47
C TYR A 108 2.48 -14.42 12.11
N GLU A 109 2.85 -15.67 11.85
CA GLU A 109 3.34 -16.10 10.52
C GLU A 109 2.27 -15.89 9.45
N GLU A 110 1.04 -16.37 9.69
CA GLU A 110 -0.08 -16.16 8.77
C GLU A 110 -0.38 -14.66 8.56
N LEU A 111 -0.36 -13.87 9.63
CA LEU A 111 -0.60 -12.42 9.58
C LEU A 111 0.43 -11.70 8.70
N VAL A 112 1.73 -11.98 8.90
CA VAL A 112 2.81 -11.39 8.09
C VAL A 112 2.74 -11.86 6.64
N THR A 113 2.55 -13.16 6.43
CA THR A 113 2.46 -13.75 5.09
C THR A 113 1.25 -13.19 4.33
N PHE A 114 0.11 -13.02 4.99
CA PHE A 114 -1.06 -12.39 4.40
C PHE A 114 -0.79 -10.98 3.89
N TYR A 115 -0.15 -10.12 4.70
CA TYR A 115 0.14 -8.76 4.26
C TYR A 115 1.12 -8.73 3.09
N ILE A 116 2.17 -9.56 3.10
CA ILE A 116 3.11 -9.65 1.98
C ILE A 116 2.40 -10.15 0.70
N TYR A 117 1.55 -11.19 0.82
CA TYR A 117 0.75 -11.70 -0.29
C TYR A 117 -0.20 -10.62 -0.83
N ARG A 118 -0.89 -9.89 0.04
CA ARG A 118 -1.80 -8.81 -0.32
C ARG A 118 -1.07 -7.68 -1.04
N ILE A 119 0.09 -7.26 -0.55
CA ILE A 119 0.95 -6.28 -1.22
C ILE A 119 1.28 -6.78 -2.63
N ARG A 120 1.78 -8.01 -2.78
CA ARG A 120 2.07 -8.59 -4.10
C ARG A 120 0.83 -8.59 -5.00
N LYS A 121 -0.30 -9.10 -4.51
CA LYS A 121 -1.55 -9.23 -5.26
C LYS A 121 -2.06 -7.89 -5.81
N LEU A 122 -1.97 -6.84 -5.02
CA LEU A 122 -2.47 -5.52 -5.41
C LEU A 122 -1.43 -4.71 -6.19
N GLU A 123 -0.16 -4.76 -5.80
CA GLU A 123 0.90 -4.00 -6.44
C GLU A 123 1.32 -4.56 -7.81
N SER A 124 1.10 -5.86 -8.08
CA SER A 124 1.32 -6.46 -9.41
C SER A 124 0.14 -6.31 -10.36
N ASP A 125 -0.98 -5.73 -9.91
CA ASP A 125 -2.15 -5.47 -10.73
C ASP A 125 -2.16 -4.02 -11.21
N ASP A 126 -2.07 -3.83 -12.52
CA ASP A 126 -2.00 -2.50 -13.15
C ASP A 126 -3.22 -1.62 -12.87
N GLY A 127 -4.37 -2.24 -12.60
CA GLY A 127 -5.59 -1.56 -12.19
C GLY A 127 -5.63 -1.16 -10.72
N ARG A 128 -4.74 -1.69 -9.86
CA ARG A 128 -4.84 -1.56 -8.39
C ARG A 128 -3.58 -1.09 -7.68
N PHE A 129 -2.40 -1.12 -8.30
CA PHE A 129 -1.17 -0.70 -7.64
C PHE A 129 -1.27 0.73 -7.09
N ILE A 130 -0.65 0.97 -5.97
CA ILE A 130 -0.60 2.28 -5.32
C ILE A 130 0.81 2.76 -4.98
N ASN A 131 1.83 1.96 -5.22
CA ASN A 131 3.23 2.24 -4.86
C ASN A 131 3.39 2.66 -3.38
N GLY A 132 2.66 1.98 -2.48
CA GLY A 132 2.65 2.32 -1.06
C GLY A 132 3.90 1.87 -0.32
N VAL A 133 4.60 0.85 -0.83
CA VAL A 133 5.75 0.19 -0.19
C VAL A 133 7.00 0.30 -1.06
N ILE A 134 8.12 0.72 -0.45
CA ILE A 134 9.44 0.79 -1.11
C ILE A 134 10.21 -0.51 -0.95
N SER A 135 10.20 -1.12 0.24
CA SER A 135 10.92 -2.38 0.50
C SER A 135 10.21 -3.22 1.54
N LEU A 136 10.37 -4.53 1.43
CA LEU A 136 9.92 -5.50 2.42
C LEU A 136 11.13 -6.06 3.17
N ASN A 137 10.94 -6.43 4.44
CA ASN A 137 11.97 -7.01 5.27
C ASN A 137 12.06 -8.53 5.02
N PRO A 138 13.13 -9.04 4.43
CA PRO A 138 13.27 -10.48 4.13
C PRO A 138 13.15 -11.38 5.36
N ALA A 139 13.47 -10.87 6.55
CA ALA A 139 13.38 -11.60 7.81
C ALA A 139 12.01 -11.54 8.49
N ALA A 140 11.01 -10.89 7.88
CA ALA A 140 9.73 -10.64 8.56
C ALA A 140 8.97 -11.95 8.90
N ILE A 141 8.90 -12.90 7.97
CA ILE A 141 8.21 -14.19 8.20
C ILE A 141 8.95 -15.02 9.25
N GLU A 142 10.28 -15.10 9.16
CA GLU A 142 11.08 -15.83 10.16
C GLU A 142 10.92 -15.21 11.55
N ARG A 143 10.89 -13.88 11.63
CA ARG A 143 10.63 -13.19 12.90
C ARG A 143 9.23 -13.52 13.45
N ALA A 144 8.23 -13.62 12.59
CA ALA A 144 6.88 -14.00 12.98
C ALA A 144 6.83 -15.41 13.58
N ARG A 145 7.47 -16.40 12.94
CA ARG A 145 7.62 -17.77 13.47
C ARG A 145 8.23 -17.80 14.86
N GLN A 146 9.31 -17.05 15.07
CA GLN A 146 9.95 -16.95 16.40
C GLN A 146 8.99 -16.39 17.45
N LEU A 147 8.14 -15.43 17.10
CA LEU A 147 7.18 -14.85 18.01
C LEU A 147 6.00 -15.79 18.29
N ASP A 148 5.58 -16.60 17.31
CA ASP A 148 4.60 -17.67 17.52
C ASP A 148 5.13 -18.70 18.54
N GLU A 149 6.40 -19.10 18.44
CA GLU A 149 7.02 -19.99 19.43
C GLU A 149 7.07 -19.39 20.85
N ILE A 150 7.33 -18.09 20.96
CA ILE A 150 7.32 -17.37 22.25
C ILE A 150 5.90 -17.32 22.78
N GLN A 151 4.91 -17.00 21.93
CA GLN A 151 3.48 -16.95 22.31
C GLN A 151 3.00 -18.28 22.88
N LEU A 152 3.36 -19.40 22.25
CA LEU A 152 3.00 -20.75 22.71
C LEU A 152 3.60 -21.10 24.08
N LYS A 153 4.77 -20.55 24.41
CA LYS A 153 5.48 -20.80 25.68
C LYS A 153 5.09 -19.83 26.80
N SER A 154 4.43 -18.70 26.44
CA SER A 154 4.06 -17.69 27.41
C SER A 154 2.68 -17.99 28.01
N GLU A 155 2.57 -18.01 29.34
CA GLU A 155 1.27 -18.05 30.04
C GLU A 155 0.55 -16.70 29.96
N GLY A 156 1.25 -15.64 29.53
CA GLY A 156 0.75 -14.28 29.40
C GLY A 156 0.28 -13.96 28.00
N ARG A 157 -0.97 -13.54 27.86
CA ARG A 157 -1.51 -13.05 26.59
C ARG A 157 -1.06 -11.61 26.37
N HIS A 158 -0.47 -11.33 25.23
CA HIS A 158 -0.04 -9.98 24.81
C HIS A 158 -1.26 -9.13 24.41
N LYS A 159 -2.22 -8.93 25.30
CA LYS A 159 -3.40 -8.09 25.05
C LYS A 159 -2.99 -6.62 24.88
N ASN A 160 -3.58 -5.95 23.89
CA ASN A 160 -3.39 -4.53 23.64
C ASN A 160 -1.91 -4.12 23.49
N SER A 161 -1.06 -5.03 23.01
CA SER A 161 0.35 -4.76 22.76
C SER A 161 0.67 -4.82 21.28
N ILE A 162 1.82 -4.24 20.91
CA ILE A 162 2.36 -4.30 19.54
C ILE A 162 3.07 -5.63 19.25
N PHE A 163 3.12 -6.56 20.21
CA PHE A 163 3.82 -7.84 20.07
C PHE A 163 3.27 -8.65 18.88
N GLY A 164 4.14 -9.08 17.98
CA GLY A 164 3.79 -9.84 16.78
C GLY A 164 3.08 -9.04 15.67
N ILE A 165 2.80 -7.76 15.90
CA ILE A 165 2.07 -6.92 14.93
C ILE A 165 3.03 -6.38 13.86
N PRO A 166 2.69 -6.60 12.57
CA PRO A 166 3.47 -6.08 11.44
C PRO A 166 3.35 -4.55 11.31
N VAL A 167 4.49 -3.88 11.22
CA VAL A 167 4.60 -2.41 11.14
C VAL A 167 5.37 -2.00 9.88
N LEU A 168 4.84 -1.07 9.10
CA LEU A 168 5.57 -0.36 8.06
C LEU A 168 6.22 0.90 8.63
N LEU A 169 7.48 1.13 8.31
CA LEU A 169 8.20 2.34 8.68
C LEU A 169 8.33 3.25 7.46
N LYS A 170 8.02 4.54 7.57
CA LYS A 170 8.34 5.51 6.52
C LYS A 170 9.83 5.41 6.16
N ASP A 171 10.16 5.50 4.89
CA ASP A 171 11.52 5.18 4.42
C ASP A 171 12.62 6.18 4.80
N ASN A 172 12.32 7.15 5.64
CA ASN A 172 13.31 7.99 6.33
C ASN A 172 13.55 7.57 7.80
N ILE A 173 12.88 6.51 8.28
CA ILE A 173 13.05 5.98 9.64
C ILE A 173 14.02 4.80 9.57
N GLY A 174 15.15 4.89 10.28
CA GLY A 174 16.21 3.89 10.28
C GLY A 174 15.75 2.52 10.78
N PHE A 175 16.14 1.46 10.05
CA PHE A 175 16.06 0.06 10.46
C PHE A 175 17.25 -0.68 9.89
N ALA A 176 18.03 -1.34 10.75
CA ALA A 176 19.28 -2.00 10.37
C ALA A 176 19.09 -3.18 9.39
N GLY A 177 17.89 -3.76 9.34
CA GLY A 177 17.59 -4.94 8.51
C GLY A 177 17.48 -4.67 7.01
N ILE A 178 17.17 -3.44 6.61
CA ILE A 178 16.99 -3.04 5.20
C ILE A 178 17.43 -1.59 4.98
N PRO A 179 17.82 -1.19 3.74
CA PRO A 179 18.23 0.17 3.45
C PRO A 179 17.17 1.22 3.84
N THR A 180 17.64 2.39 4.25
CA THR A 180 16.83 3.58 4.53
C THR A 180 17.20 4.65 3.50
N THR A 181 16.32 4.86 2.52
CA THR A 181 16.68 5.66 1.32
C THR A 181 16.10 7.07 1.31
N ALA A 182 15.15 7.37 2.20
CA ALA A 182 14.35 8.59 2.09
C ALA A 182 13.73 8.79 0.69
N GLY A 183 13.53 7.69 -0.04
CA GLY A 183 13.04 7.66 -1.42
C GLY A 183 14.08 8.07 -2.48
N ALA A 184 15.30 8.45 -2.10
CA ALA A 184 16.30 9.05 -2.96
C ALA A 184 17.24 8.02 -3.60
N ALA A 185 17.47 8.17 -4.90
CA ALA A 185 18.41 7.33 -5.67
C ALA A 185 19.82 7.26 -5.03
N ALA A 186 20.29 8.38 -4.49
CA ALA A 186 21.61 8.49 -3.87
C ALA A 186 21.78 7.61 -2.60
N LEU A 187 20.68 7.15 -2.00
CA LEU A 187 20.66 6.39 -0.76
C LEU A 187 20.19 4.94 -0.92
N ILE A 188 20.12 4.39 -2.14
CA ILE A 188 19.63 3.02 -2.40
C ILE A 188 20.40 1.97 -1.57
N GLY A 189 21.69 2.14 -1.37
CA GLY A 189 22.53 1.27 -0.56
C GLY A 189 22.80 1.76 0.87
N ASN A 190 22.07 2.75 1.35
CA ASN A 190 22.33 3.36 2.66
C ASN A 190 21.76 2.51 3.79
N HIS A 191 22.64 1.83 4.52
CA HIS A 191 22.29 1.11 5.74
C HIS A 191 22.54 1.97 6.97
N THR A 192 21.52 2.04 7.83
CA THR A 192 21.56 2.81 9.08
C THR A 192 21.36 1.89 10.28
N ASN A 193 21.71 2.36 11.47
CA ASN A 193 21.20 1.77 12.70
C ASN A 193 19.71 2.01 12.82
N ASN A 194 19.06 1.32 13.75
CA ASN A 194 17.68 1.59 14.09
C ASN A 194 17.51 3.02 14.60
N ALA A 195 16.42 3.65 14.19
CA ALA A 195 15.94 4.85 14.86
C ALA A 195 15.41 4.50 16.26
N PHE A 196 15.41 5.45 17.19
CA PHE A 196 14.90 5.24 18.55
C PHE A 196 13.50 4.60 18.57
N ILE A 197 12.57 5.09 17.73
CA ILE A 197 11.23 4.53 17.64
C ILE A 197 11.25 3.08 17.16
N THR A 198 12.15 2.75 16.23
CA THR A 198 12.31 1.38 15.72
C THR A 198 12.79 0.44 16.82
N ASP A 199 13.77 0.85 17.62
CA ASP A 199 14.23 0.06 18.77
C ASP A 199 13.08 -0.20 19.75
N ARG A 200 12.31 0.83 20.09
CA ARG A 200 11.17 0.67 21.02
C ARG A 200 10.11 -0.29 20.47
N LEU A 201 9.79 -0.23 19.18
CA LEU A 201 8.85 -1.14 18.55
C LEU A 201 9.36 -2.59 18.56
N VAL A 202 10.62 -2.80 18.15
CA VAL A 202 11.24 -4.13 18.10
C VAL A 202 11.39 -4.74 19.51
N GLU A 203 11.76 -3.95 20.51
CA GLU A 203 11.84 -4.38 21.92
C GLU A 203 10.49 -4.79 22.47
N GLN A 204 9.40 -4.18 22.02
CA GLN A 204 8.04 -4.57 22.38
C GLN A 204 7.51 -5.73 21.52
N GLY A 205 8.34 -6.29 20.64
CA GLY A 205 8.00 -7.45 19.83
C GLY A 205 7.28 -7.13 18.52
N ALA A 206 7.21 -5.87 18.08
CA ALA A 206 6.70 -5.54 16.76
C ALA A 206 7.55 -6.18 15.64
N ILE A 207 6.92 -6.51 14.53
CA ILE A 207 7.60 -7.03 13.34
C ILE A 207 7.72 -5.91 12.32
N VAL A 208 8.94 -5.47 12.02
CA VAL A 208 9.13 -4.52 10.91
C VAL A 208 8.86 -5.26 9.60
N LEU A 209 7.71 -4.97 8.98
CA LEU A 209 7.28 -5.57 7.72
C LEU A 209 8.08 -5.03 6.53
N GLY A 210 8.41 -3.74 6.56
CA GLY A 210 9.12 -3.08 5.48
C GLY A 210 9.13 -1.56 5.61
N LYS A 211 9.44 -0.91 4.48
CA LYS A 211 9.48 0.54 4.36
C LYS A 211 8.36 1.07 3.47
N ALA A 212 7.60 2.02 4.00
CA ALA A 212 6.57 2.72 3.26
C ALA A 212 7.17 3.85 2.40
N ASN A 213 6.60 4.04 1.21
CA ASN A 213 6.95 5.13 0.31
C ASN A 213 6.67 6.51 0.94
N LEU A 214 7.25 7.55 0.37
CA LEU A 214 7.15 8.91 0.90
C LEU A 214 7.36 9.91 -0.24
N SER A 215 7.03 11.17 0.01
CA SER A 215 7.59 12.25 -0.81
C SER A 215 9.09 12.31 -0.57
N GLU A 216 9.89 12.24 -1.65
CA GLU A 216 11.35 12.15 -1.58
C GLU A 216 11.94 13.21 -0.66
N TRP A 217 12.88 12.81 0.23
CA TRP A 217 13.48 13.66 1.26
C TRP A 217 12.46 14.37 2.17
N ALA A 218 11.24 13.88 2.29
CA ALA A 218 10.14 14.52 3.04
C ALA A 218 9.89 15.98 2.61
N TYR A 219 10.05 16.28 1.31
CA TYR A 219 10.00 17.61 0.67
C TYR A 219 11.18 18.54 0.97
N PHE A 220 12.21 18.09 1.64
CA PHE A 220 13.28 19.00 2.07
C PHE A 220 13.96 19.72 0.90
N PHE A 221 14.12 19.05 -0.25
CA PHE A 221 14.79 19.60 -1.43
C PHE A 221 13.85 20.04 -2.57
N CYS A 222 12.54 19.84 -2.44
CA CYS A 222 11.61 20.16 -3.52
C CYS A 222 10.26 20.62 -2.98
N ARG A 223 9.95 21.91 -3.15
CA ARG A 223 8.67 22.49 -2.72
C ARG A 223 7.52 22.15 -3.67
N ASP A 224 7.81 22.04 -4.98
CA ASP A 224 6.80 21.89 -6.03
C ASP A 224 6.76 20.47 -6.60
N CYS A 225 7.40 19.50 -5.92
CA CYS A 225 7.30 18.10 -6.28
C CYS A 225 5.93 17.53 -5.91
N PRO A 226 5.41 16.59 -6.73
CA PRO A 226 4.17 15.90 -6.39
C PRO A 226 4.25 15.21 -5.03
N SER A 227 3.16 15.32 -4.27
CA SER A 227 3.03 14.61 -3.00
C SER A 227 3.08 13.10 -3.24
N GLY A 228 3.92 12.39 -2.49
CA GLY A 228 4.02 10.95 -2.58
C GLY A 228 4.95 10.40 -3.67
N TYR A 229 5.63 11.26 -4.43
CA TYR A 229 6.65 10.80 -5.37
C TYR A 229 8.01 10.60 -4.72
N SER A 230 8.66 9.51 -5.07
CA SER A 230 10.08 9.28 -4.80
C SER A 230 10.75 8.56 -5.96
N ALA A 231 12.05 8.79 -6.19
CA ALA A 231 12.79 8.14 -7.27
C ALA A 231 12.83 6.61 -7.08
N VAL A 232 12.95 6.14 -5.84
CA VAL A 232 13.03 4.71 -5.52
C VAL A 232 11.67 4.02 -5.52
N GLY A 233 10.62 4.69 -5.01
CA GLY A 233 9.29 4.09 -4.83
C GLY A 233 8.28 4.42 -5.94
N GLY A 234 8.56 5.41 -6.80
CA GLY A 234 7.57 5.94 -7.73
C GLY A 234 6.53 6.84 -7.04
N GLN A 235 5.43 7.12 -7.72
CA GLN A 235 4.32 7.93 -7.23
C GLN A 235 3.37 7.09 -6.39
N THR A 236 3.25 7.39 -5.11
CA THR A 236 2.19 6.82 -4.28
C THR A 236 0.83 7.33 -4.75
N LEU A 237 -0.11 6.41 -4.96
CA LEU A 237 -1.48 6.71 -5.37
C LEU A 237 -2.46 6.49 -4.23
N ASN A 238 -3.58 7.22 -4.27
CA ASN A 238 -4.60 7.13 -3.23
C ASN A 238 -5.49 5.89 -3.47
N PRO A 239 -5.61 4.95 -2.52
CA PRO A 239 -6.41 3.74 -2.71
C PRO A 239 -7.91 4.01 -2.86
N TYR A 240 -8.41 5.15 -2.41
CA TYR A 240 -9.82 5.54 -2.57
C TYR A 240 -10.16 6.15 -3.93
N GLY A 241 -9.13 6.50 -4.73
CA GLY A 241 -9.31 7.07 -6.07
C GLY A 241 -7.96 7.44 -6.65
N ARG A 242 -7.34 6.49 -7.38
CA ARG A 242 -5.97 6.61 -7.88
C ARG A 242 -5.78 7.76 -8.87
N LEU A 243 -6.83 8.11 -9.59
CA LEU A 243 -6.84 9.18 -10.59
C LEU A 243 -7.62 10.41 -10.11
N ASP A 244 -8.26 10.34 -8.94
CA ASP A 244 -9.19 11.37 -8.45
C ASP A 244 -8.63 12.14 -7.26
N PHE A 245 -7.76 11.51 -6.45
CA PHE A 245 -7.31 12.11 -5.19
C PHE A 245 -5.80 11.99 -5.01
N GLY A 246 -5.17 13.08 -4.55
CA GLY A 246 -3.81 13.05 -4.06
C GLY A 246 -3.70 12.31 -2.73
N THR A 247 -2.48 11.88 -2.38
CA THR A 247 -2.21 11.14 -1.12
C THR A 247 -1.87 12.04 0.05
N GLY A 248 -1.64 13.34 -0.20
CA GLY A 248 -0.95 14.17 0.77
C GLY A 248 0.49 13.69 0.98
N GLY A 249 1.17 14.20 2.02
CA GLY A 249 2.56 13.80 2.30
C GLY A 249 3.16 14.61 3.44
N SER A 250 4.39 14.34 3.75
CA SER A 250 5.37 13.45 3.08
C SER A 250 5.23 11.96 3.42
N SER A 251 4.42 11.56 4.40
CA SER A 251 4.19 10.15 4.80
C SER A 251 3.14 9.45 3.92
N SER A 252 3.16 9.70 2.62
CA SER A 252 2.15 9.25 1.65
C SER A 252 1.95 7.74 1.66
N GLY A 253 3.03 6.98 1.55
CA GLY A 253 3.00 5.53 1.58
C GLY A 253 2.53 4.96 2.91
N SER A 254 2.87 5.59 4.05
CA SER A 254 2.37 5.16 5.35
C SER A 254 0.84 5.23 5.41
N GLY A 255 0.25 6.37 5.01
CA GLY A 255 -1.20 6.53 4.98
C GLY A 255 -1.89 5.64 3.95
N ALA A 256 -1.39 5.63 2.71
CA ALA A 256 -1.96 4.84 1.62
C ALA A 256 -1.89 3.33 1.89
N SER A 257 -0.79 2.85 2.46
CA SER A 257 -0.63 1.42 2.80
C SER A 257 -1.62 0.94 3.86
N ILE A 258 -1.89 1.76 4.88
CA ILE A 258 -2.90 1.40 5.89
C ILE A 258 -4.29 1.43 5.26
N ALA A 259 -4.63 2.44 4.49
CA ALA A 259 -5.92 2.50 3.78
C ALA A 259 -6.13 1.34 2.78
N ALA A 260 -5.05 0.75 2.25
CA ALA A 260 -5.09 -0.45 1.41
C ALA A 260 -5.00 -1.77 2.19
N ASN A 261 -4.90 -1.72 3.52
CA ASN A 261 -4.65 -2.88 4.38
C ASN A 261 -3.38 -3.64 3.99
N TYR A 262 -2.25 -2.95 3.82
CA TYR A 262 -0.92 -3.55 3.57
C TYR A 262 -0.16 -3.86 4.86
N ALA A 263 -0.61 -3.34 5.97
CA ALA A 263 -0.14 -3.63 7.33
C ALA A 263 -1.20 -3.20 8.33
N ALA A 264 -1.07 -3.67 9.58
CA ALA A 264 -1.93 -3.23 10.67
C ALA A 264 -1.58 -1.80 11.14
N VAL A 265 -0.30 -1.43 11.05
CA VAL A 265 0.23 -0.14 11.53
C VAL A 265 1.31 0.37 10.59
N ALA A 266 1.38 1.69 10.43
CA ALA A 266 2.52 2.35 9.80
C ALA A 266 2.97 3.57 10.62
N VAL A 267 4.29 3.79 10.64
CA VAL A 267 4.89 4.97 11.28
C VAL A 267 5.21 5.99 10.21
N GLY A 268 4.72 7.22 10.42
CA GLY A 268 5.05 8.41 9.66
C GLY A 268 5.97 9.36 10.43
N SER A 269 6.35 10.45 9.80
CA SER A 269 7.17 11.50 10.45
C SER A 269 6.81 12.88 9.91
#